data_cd2b191eaa892013fa9d5833c9614c40
#
_entry.id   cd2b191eaa892013fa9d5833c9614c40
#
_cell.length_a   1.000
_cell.length_b   1.000
_cell.length_c   1.000
_cell.angle_alpha   90.00
_cell.angle_beta   90.00
_cell.angle_gamma   90.00
#
_symmetry.space_group_name_H-M   'P 1'
#
loop_
_entity.id
_entity.type
_entity.pdbx_description
1 polymer ?
#
loop_
_entity_poly.entity_id
_entity_poly.type
_entity_poly.pdbx_seq_one_letter_code
_entity_poly.pdbx_strand_id
1 'polypeptide(L)'
;MQHTRVIYPVGQGGFAVEFIGDMCVAYDCGSNSSVTPITRSIDNLVKNRVDHIDFLVISHFDRDHVNSIQHLLNKIKVRKALVPAIPTDMRIVYNEATNGAYDDIIAIFSENNMEVTPVVDEYTVPHPLWVWSVKSVITQADWGKLASSLQKHKVDTTKLDDASYVSSVHTDINNAFKAVWGNAGPNAKGIIMFSEKHQAASIKLNILDYNNNSLRCQNTGCLYLGDACLKTKQMLKFVADFLYSNKVGMHPLLVQIPHHGSKSNMSSDFLNVLQSDYYFVCDADTKRINKNIYLSPINSKPHRILMFAGMLNQQTIKGYTDVE
;
A
#
# COMPACT_ATOMS: atom_id res chain seq x y z
N MET A 1 7.65 -19.29 -17.34
CA MET A 1 6.73 -18.13 -17.12
C MET A 1 7.51 -17.05 -16.42
N GLN A 2 7.34 -15.80 -16.78
CA GLN A 2 8.09 -14.68 -16.21
C GLN A 2 7.23 -13.95 -15.19
N HIS A 3 7.79 -13.63 -14.02
CA HIS A 3 7.23 -12.66 -13.07
C HIS A 3 7.97 -11.33 -13.20
N THR A 4 7.23 -10.25 -13.29
CA THR A 4 7.79 -8.90 -13.34
C THR A 4 7.13 -8.04 -12.26
N ARG A 5 7.93 -7.34 -11.47
CA ARG A 5 7.47 -6.36 -10.49
C ARG A 5 8.04 -5.00 -10.83
N VAL A 6 7.18 -4.01 -10.93
CA VAL A 6 7.56 -2.62 -11.24
C VAL A 6 7.04 -1.71 -10.14
N ILE A 7 7.93 -1.00 -9.45
CA ILE A 7 7.59 0.05 -8.52
C ILE A 7 7.87 1.36 -9.24
N TYR A 8 6.81 2.11 -9.52
CA TYR A 8 6.91 3.33 -10.31
C TYR A 8 7.37 4.53 -9.48
N PRO A 9 8.23 5.39 -10.04
CA PRO A 9 8.73 6.59 -9.38
C PRO A 9 7.68 7.71 -9.43
N VAL A 10 6.64 7.59 -8.64
CA VAL A 10 5.53 8.57 -8.61
C VAL A 10 5.76 9.71 -7.62
N GLY A 11 6.89 9.71 -6.90
CA GLY A 11 7.17 10.67 -5.84
C GLY A 11 6.44 10.30 -4.56
N GLN A 12 5.91 11.31 -3.84
CA GLN A 12 5.09 11.05 -2.67
C GLN A 12 3.76 10.44 -3.13
N GLY A 13 3.58 9.15 -2.88
CA GLY A 13 2.42 8.40 -3.31
C GLY A 13 2.70 6.91 -3.47
N GLY A 14 1.81 6.19 -4.13
CA GLY A 14 1.94 4.76 -4.35
C GLY A 14 1.50 4.34 -5.75
N PHE A 15 2.36 3.61 -6.47
CA PHE A 15 1.98 2.86 -7.66
C PHE A 15 2.98 1.74 -7.94
N ALA A 16 2.54 0.51 -7.74
CA ALA A 16 3.31 -0.67 -8.07
C ALA A 16 2.45 -1.64 -8.89
N VAL A 17 3.08 -2.38 -9.81
CA VAL A 17 2.39 -3.36 -10.66
C VAL A 17 3.22 -4.63 -10.75
N GLU A 18 2.55 -5.75 -10.61
CA GLU A 18 3.14 -7.08 -10.76
C GLU A 18 2.45 -7.85 -11.86
N PHE A 19 3.24 -8.59 -12.61
CA PHE A 19 2.79 -9.45 -13.71
C PHE A 19 3.30 -10.87 -13.48
N ILE A 20 2.44 -11.85 -13.72
CA ILE A 20 2.84 -13.24 -13.86
C ILE A 20 1.99 -13.91 -14.95
N GLY A 21 2.62 -14.31 -16.07
CA GLY A 21 1.87 -14.70 -17.25
C GLY A 21 0.95 -13.55 -17.69
N ASP A 22 -0.34 -13.86 -17.82
CA ASP A 22 -1.36 -12.90 -18.25
C ASP A 22 -2.02 -12.17 -17.08
N MET A 23 -1.70 -12.54 -15.82
CA MET A 23 -2.27 -11.89 -14.64
C MET A 23 -1.49 -10.62 -14.27
N CYS A 24 -2.24 -9.57 -13.98
CA CYS A 24 -1.73 -8.26 -13.59
C CYS A 24 -2.37 -7.81 -12.27
N VAL A 25 -1.54 -7.50 -11.27
CA VAL A 25 -1.98 -6.97 -9.97
C VAL A 25 -1.31 -5.62 -9.74
N ALA A 26 -2.10 -4.59 -9.45
CA ALA A 26 -1.61 -3.27 -9.08
C ALA A 26 -1.86 -2.97 -7.60
N TYR A 27 -0.96 -2.18 -7.00
CA TYR A 27 -1.07 -1.71 -5.62
C TYR A 27 -0.98 -0.19 -5.62
N ASP A 28 -2.06 0.47 -5.15
CA ASP A 28 -2.29 1.91 -5.18
C ASP A 28 -2.23 2.53 -6.58
N CYS A 29 -2.67 3.78 -6.73
CA CYS A 29 -2.53 4.57 -7.94
C CYS A 29 -2.71 6.07 -7.63
N GLY A 30 -1.68 6.69 -7.04
CA GLY A 30 -1.76 8.09 -6.67
C GLY A 30 -0.42 8.77 -6.45
N SER A 31 -0.43 10.11 -6.42
CA SER A 31 0.74 10.94 -6.14
C SER A 31 0.33 12.35 -5.69
N ASN A 32 0.98 12.86 -4.63
CA ASN A 32 0.89 14.28 -4.21
C ASN A 32 2.03 15.14 -4.78
N SER A 33 3.05 14.55 -5.41
CA SER A 33 4.20 15.29 -5.88
C SER A 33 3.91 16.08 -7.16
N SER A 34 3.33 15.43 -8.14
CA SER A 34 2.72 15.99 -9.35
C SER A 34 1.97 14.89 -10.11
N VAL A 35 1.03 15.28 -10.95
CA VAL A 35 0.29 14.31 -11.79
C VAL A 35 1.18 13.70 -12.88
N THR A 36 2.22 14.41 -13.32
CA THR A 36 3.05 14.02 -14.46
C THR A 36 3.77 12.67 -14.31
N PRO A 37 4.41 12.34 -13.18
CA PRO A 37 5.10 11.04 -13.07
C PRO A 37 4.15 9.85 -13.12
N ILE A 38 3.00 9.94 -12.47
CA ILE A 38 2.05 8.83 -12.45
C ILE A 38 1.34 8.68 -13.79
N THR A 39 0.99 9.77 -14.49
CA THR A 39 0.42 9.67 -15.83
C THR A 39 1.40 9.06 -16.82
N ARG A 40 2.70 9.40 -16.74
CA ARG A 40 3.75 8.76 -17.54
C ARG A 40 3.88 7.27 -17.23
N SER A 41 3.75 6.91 -15.96
CA SER A 41 3.82 5.50 -15.53
C SER A 41 2.66 4.70 -16.10
N ILE A 42 1.45 5.24 -16.06
CA ILE A 42 0.26 4.64 -16.69
C ILE A 42 0.42 4.58 -18.22
N ASP A 43 0.91 5.64 -18.85
CA ASP A 43 1.17 5.65 -20.29
C ASP A 43 2.23 4.59 -20.69
N ASN A 44 3.21 4.35 -19.83
CA ASN A 44 4.19 3.29 -20.06
C ASN A 44 3.57 1.89 -19.99
N LEU A 45 2.60 1.65 -19.07
CA LEU A 45 1.85 0.41 -19.05
C LEU A 45 1.12 0.19 -20.38
N VAL A 46 0.40 1.21 -20.87
CA VAL A 46 -0.30 1.14 -22.17
C VAL A 46 0.67 0.88 -23.32
N LYS A 47 1.81 1.57 -23.36
CA LYS A 47 2.86 1.34 -24.38
C LYS A 47 3.43 -0.08 -24.34
N ASN A 48 3.50 -0.67 -23.16
CA ASN A 48 3.90 -2.06 -22.96
C ASN A 48 2.76 -3.07 -23.19
N ARG A 49 1.65 -2.61 -23.81
CA ARG A 49 0.48 -3.41 -24.18
C ARG A 49 -0.24 -4.06 -22.99
N VAL A 50 -0.20 -3.43 -21.83
CA VAL A 50 -1.05 -3.81 -20.70
C VAL A 50 -2.46 -3.29 -21.00
N ASP A 51 -3.37 -4.19 -21.29
CA ASP A 51 -4.76 -3.89 -21.67
C ASP A 51 -5.72 -4.01 -20.47
N HIS A 52 -5.33 -4.75 -19.44
CA HIS A 52 -6.11 -4.89 -18.23
C HIS A 52 -5.25 -5.10 -16.98
N ILE A 53 -5.86 -4.80 -15.85
CA ILE A 53 -5.40 -5.12 -14.50
C ILE A 53 -6.47 -6.02 -13.88
N ASP A 54 -6.09 -7.22 -13.42
CA ASP A 54 -7.03 -8.16 -12.83
C ASP A 54 -7.47 -7.70 -11.44
N PHE A 55 -6.51 -7.21 -10.63
CA PHE A 55 -6.76 -6.72 -9.28
C PHE A 55 -6.04 -5.39 -9.04
N LEU A 56 -6.79 -4.40 -8.59
CA LEU A 56 -6.26 -3.14 -8.06
C LEU A 56 -6.45 -3.16 -6.54
N VAL A 57 -5.36 -3.21 -5.80
CA VAL A 57 -5.37 -3.19 -4.34
C VAL A 57 -5.19 -1.75 -3.88
N ILE A 58 -6.14 -1.21 -3.14
CA ILE A 58 -6.08 0.13 -2.55
C ILE A 58 -5.70 -0.01 -1.09
N SER A 59 -4.50 0.46 -0.73
CA SER A 59 -4.04 0.39 0.66
C SER A 59 -4.94 1.18 1.61
N HIS A 60 -5.27 2.41 1.24
CA HIS A 60 -6.18 3.33 1.95
C HIS A 60 -6.63 4.45 1.00
N PHE A 61 -7.49 5.36 1.48
CA PHE A 61 -8.13 6.37 0.61
C PHE A 61 -7.49 7.76 0.67
N ASP A 62 -6.23 7.89 1.06
CA ASP A 62 -5.53 9.17 0.93
C ASP A 62 -5.26 9.51 -0.55
N ARG A 63 -5.34 10.79 -0.85
CA ARG A 63 -5.25 11.28 -2.24
C ARG A 63 -3.98 10.82 -2.95
N ASP A 64 -2.86 10.77 -2.28
CA ASP A 64 -1.60 10.33 -2.87
C ASP A 64 -1.52 8.81 -3.15
N HIS A 65 -2.52 8.06 -2.74
CA HIS A 65 -2.68 6.65 -3.08
C HIS A 65 -3.80 6.36 -4.09
N VAL A 66 -4.71 7.33 -4.33
CA VAL A 66 -5.91 7.08 -5.15
C VAL A 66 -6.23 8.13 -6.21
N ASN A 67 -5.60 9.31 -6.19
CA ASN A 67 -6.01 10.46 -7.02
C ASN A 67 -5.80 10.28 -8.53
N SER A 68 -5.17 9.21 -8.97
CA SER A 68 -4.93 8.91 -10.39
C SER A 68 -5.72 7.70 -10.90
N ILE A 69 -6.61 7.15 -10.09
CA ILE A 69 -7.45 5.99 -10.45
C ILE A 69 -8.33 6.31 -11.67
N GLN A 70 -8.98 7.47 -11.72
CA GLN A 70 -9.78 7.86 -12.88
C GLN A 70 -8.94 7.89 -14.17
N HIS A 71 -7.70 8.41 -14.08
CA HIS A 71 -6.80 8.43 -15.24
C HIS A 71 -6.39 7.02 -15.67
N LEU A 72 -6.16 6.11 -14.71
CA LEU A 72 -5.88 4.70 -14.97
C LEU A 72 -7.06 4.04 -15.70
N LEU A 73 -8.29 4.19 -15.18
CA LEU A 73 -9.48 3.57 -15.73
C LEU A 73 -9.86 4.08 -17.12
N ASN A 74 -9.51 5.32 -17.44
CA ASN A 74 -9.69 5.87 -18.79
C ASN A 74 -8.78 5.19 -19.83
N LYS A 75 -7.77 4.45 -19.43
CA LYS A 75 -6.76 3.86 -20.33
C LYS A 75 -6.63 2.36 -20.24
N ILE A 76 -6.86 1.79 -19.07
CA ILE A 76 -6.64 0.38 -18.76
C ILE A 76 -7.87 -0.15 -18.03
N LYS A 77 -8.41 -1.25 -18.50
CA LYS A 77 -9.54 -1.92 -17.83
C LYS A 77 -9.07 -2.52 -16.52
N VAL A 78 -9.73 -2.20 -15.42
CA VAL A 78 -9.53 -2.87 -14.12
C VAL A 78 -10.74 -3.80 -13.87
N ARG A 79 -10.47 -5.07 -13.57
CA ARG A 79 -11.54 -6.06 -13.37
C ARG A 79 -12.13 -5.98 -11.96
N LYS A 80 -11.26 -5.90 -10.96
CA LYS A 80 -11.67 -5.91 -9.54
C LYS A 80 -10.80 -4.98 -8.70
N ALA A 81 -11.42 -4.24 -7.77
CA ALA A 81 -10.70 -3.53 -6.71
C ALA A 81 -10.82 -4.28 -5.37
N LEU A 82 -9.70 -4.39 -4.66
CA LEU A 82 -9.64 -4.82 -3.26
C LEU A 82 -9.42 -3.57 -2.40
N VAL A 83 -10.33 -3.30 -1.48
CA VAL A 83 -10.35 -2.06 -0.70
C VAL A 83 -10.49 -2.34 0.79
N PRO A 84 -10.06 -1.45 1.69
CA PRO A 84 -10.37 -1.55 3.11
C PRO A 84 -11.88 -1.68 3.35
N ALA A 85 -12.28 -2.63 4.20
CA ALA A 85 -13.68 -2.77 4.59
C ALA A 85 -14.07 -1.70 5.61
N ILE A 86 -14.96 -0.80 5.23
CA ILE A 86 -15.50 0.25 6.08
C ILE A 86 -16.93 -0.15 6.48
N PRO A 87 -17.24 -0.30 7.79
CA PRO A 87 -18.60 -0.59 8.24
C PRO A 87 -19.58 0.52 7.81
N THR A 88 -20.79 0.14 7.48
CA THR A 88 -21.80 1.07 6.95
C THR A 88 -22.07 2.24 7.92
N ASP A 89 -22.14 1.96 9.22
CA ASP A 89 -22.33 2.95 10.27
C ASP A 89 -21.11 3.88 10.50
N MET A 90 -19.94 3.51 10.00
CA MET A 90 -18.71 4.31 10.07
C MET A 90 -18.37 5.03 8.77
N ARG A 91 -19.12 4.77 7.70
CA ARG A 91 -18.80 5.24 6.34
C ARG A 91 -18.72 6.77 6.27
N ILE A 92 -19.71 7.46 6.82
CA ILE A 92 -19.78 8.93 6.77
C ILE A 92 -18.60 9.56 7.50
N VAL A 93 -18.29 9.11 8.74
CA VAL A 93 -17.17 9.65 9.51
C VAL A 93 -15.82 9.30 8.87
N TYR A 94 -15.70 8.13 8.22
CA TYR A 94 -14.49 7.75 7.49
C TYR A 94 -14.31 8.62 6.24
N ASN A 95 -15.38 8.84 5.48
CA ASN A 95 -15.37 9.72 4.32
C ASN A 95 -14.99 11.14 4.69
N GLU A 96 -15.56 11.69 5.77
CA GLU A 96 -15.19 13.00 6.29
C GLU A 96 -13.70 13.06 6.67
N ALA A 97 -13.20 12.05 7.38
CA ALA A 97 -11.81 11.99 7.81
C ALA A 97 -10.81 11.81 6.63
N THR A 98 -11.27 11.31 5.48
CA THR A 98 -10.49 11.22 4.23
C THR A 98 -10.75 12.40 3.27
N ASN A 99 -11.43 13.46 3.73
CA ASN A 99 -11.80 14.63 2.93
C ASN A 99 -12.57 14.28 1.65
N GLY A 100 -13.53 13.36 1.76
CA GLY A 100 -14.39 12.92 0.66
C GLY A 100 -13.78 11.87 -0.26
N ALA A 101 -12.50 11.56 -0.13
CA ALA A 101 -11.81 10.68 -1.08
C ALA A 101 -12.38 9.24 -1.12
N TYR A 102 -12.93 8.74 -0.03
CA TYR A 102 -13.56 7.43 -0.01
C TYR A 102 -14.77 7.36 -0.96
N ASP A 103 -15.73 8.27 -0.82
CA ASP A 103 -16.95 8.27 -1.64
C ASP A 103 -16.63 8.60 -3.11
N ASP A 104 -15.69 9.54 -3.36
CA ASP A 104 -15.22 9.87 -4.71
C ASP A 104 -14.70 8.62 -5.44
N ILE A 105 -13.87 7.83 -4.78
CA ILE A 105 -13.28 6.62 -5.40
C ILE A 105 -14.31 5.51 -5.57
N ILE A 106 -15.21 5.31 -4.61
CA ILE A 106 -16.29 4.32 -4.73
C ILE A 106 -17.24 4.71 -5.87
N ALA A 107 -17.55 6.00 -6.05
CA ALA A 107 -18.35 6.48 -7.18
C ALA A 107 -17.64 6.20 -8.52
N ILE A 108 -16.35 6.52 -8.64
CA ILE A 108 -15.55 6.22 -9.83
C ILE A 108 -15.58 4.72 -10.16
N PHE A 109 -15.47 3.84 -9.17
CA PHE A 109 -15.55 2.40 -9.38
C PHE A 109 -16.93 1.98 -9.89
N SER A 110 -17.99 2.53 -9.31
CA SER A 110 -19.36 2.27 -9.73
C SER A 110 -19.64 2.73 -11.17
N GLU A 111 -19.22 3.94 -11.53
CA GLU A 111 -19.37 4.50 -12.88
C GLU A 111 -18.66 3.66 -13.94
N ASN A 112 -17.56 3.01 -13.58
CA ASN A 112 -16.79 2.13 -14.46
C ASN A 112 -17.23 0.66 -14.40
N ASN A 113 -18.34 0.34 -13.72
CA ASN A 113 -18.85 -1.02 -13.52
C ASN A 113 -17.79 -2.00 -13.00
N MET A 114 -16.90 -1.52 -12.13
CA MET A 114 -15.83 -2.33 -11.57
C MET A 114 -16.33 -3.10 -10.36
N GLU A 115 -15.93 -4.36 -10.26
CA GLU A 115 -16.20 -5.16 -9.06
C GLU A 115 -15.36 -4.66 -7.89
N VAL A 116 -16.01 -4.33 -6.77
CA VAL A 116 -15.33 -3.88 -5.53
C VAL A 116 -15.50 -4.94 -4.46
N THR A 117 -14.40 -5.41 -3.91
CA THR A 117 -14.37 -6.40 -2.81
C THR A 117 -13.75 -5.76 -1.57
N PRO A 118 -14.55 -5.49 -0.51
CA PRO A 118 -14.03 -5.06 0.78
C PRO A 118 -13.24 -6.19 1.46
N VAL A 119 -12.01 -5.89 1.89
CA VAL A 119 -11.16 -6.83 2.63
C VAL A 119 -11.41 -6.65 4.12
N VAL A 120 -12.18 -7.57 4.71
CA VAL A 120 -12.52 -7.54 6.15
C VAL A 120 -11.37 -8.03 7.01
N ASP A 121 -10.75 -9.15 6.65
CA ASP A 121 -9.62 -9.75 7.36
C ASP A 121 -8.48 -10.04 6.39
N GLU A 122 -8.63 -11.06 5.56
CA GLU A 122 -7.64 -11.47 4.57
C GLU A 122 -8.30 -11.87 3.25
N TYR A 123 -7.64 -11.56 2.16
CA TYR A 123 -8.03 -11.97 0.81
C TYR A 123 -6.81 -12.49 0.06
N THR A 124 -6.92 -13.66 -0.53
CA THR A 124 -5.85 -14.24 -1.35
C THR A 124 -6.25 -14.19 -2.82
N VAL A 125 -5.43 -13.54 -3.64
CA VAL A 125 -5.56 -13.59 -5.09
C VAL A 125 -4.96 -14.91 -5.56
N PRO A 126 -5.77 -15.82 -6.13
CA PRO A 126 -5.31 -17.14 -6.52
C PRO A 126 -4.53 -17.12 -7.84
N HIS A 127 -3.37 -17.75 -7.84
CA HIS A 127 -2.62 -18.08 -9.05
C HIS A 127 -1.80 -19.36 -8.81
N PRO A 128 -1.65 -20.28 -9.80
CA PRO A 128 -0.98 -21.56 -9.57
C PRO A 128 0.50 -21.44 -9.18
N LEU A 129 1.17 -20.37 -9.57
CA LEU A 129 2.63 -20.19 -9.33
C LEU A 129 2.95 -19.05 -8.36
N TRP A 130 1.97 -18.22 -8.03
CA TRP A 130 2.18 -17.01 -7.25
C TRP A 130 1.03 -16.76 -6.30
N VAL A 131 1.28 -16.08 -5.21
CA VAL A 131 0.26 -15.68 -4.25
C VAL A 131 0.39 -14.20 -3.93
N TRP A 132 -0.74 -13.50 -3.92
CA TRP A 132 -0.87 -12.18 -3.33
C TRP A 132 -1.86 -12.30 -2.16
N SER A 133 -1.34 -12.18 -0.95
CA SER A 133 -2.15 -12.14 0.26
C SER A 133 -2.36 -10.69 0.66
N VAL A 134 -3.60 -10.28 0.77
CA VAL A 134 -4.03 -8.92 1.13
C VAL A 134 -4.66 -8.98 2.51
N LYS A 135 -4.14 -8.21 3.46
CA LYS A 135 -4.55 -8.26 4.88
C LYS A 135 -5.07 -6.91 5.34
N SER A 136 -6.25 -6.90 5.94
CA SER A 136 -6.75 -5.71 6.63
C SER A 136 -5.97 -5.46 7.92
N VAL A 137 -5.54 -4.22 8.10
CA VAL A 137 -4.90 -3.74 9.33
C VAL A 137 -5.94 -3.22 10.31
N ILE A 138 -7.15 -2.94 9.83
CA ILE A 138 -8.28 -2.51 10.65
C ILE A 138 -9.01 -3.76 11.15
N THR A 139 -9.21 -3.84 12.46
CA THR A 139 -9.99 -4.91 13.08
C THR A 139 -11.37 -4.40 13.50
N GLN A 140 -12.32 -5.33 13.73
CA GLN A 140 -13.62 -4.96 14.29
C GLN A 140 -13.48 -4.25 15.64
N ALA A 141 -12.48 -4.62 16.45
CA ALA A 141 -12.20 -3.94 17.72
C ALA A 141 -11.73 -2.50 17.53
N ASP A 142 -11.02 -2.19 16.44
CA ASP A 142 -10.61 -0.82 16.12
C ASP A 142 -11.82 0.07 15.81
N TRP A 143 -12.82 -0.47 15.08
CA TRP A 143 -14.08 0.24 14.82
C TRP A 143 -14.88 0.50 16.10
N GLY A 144 -14.94 -0.47 17.02
CA GLY A 144 -15.57 -0.30 18.34
C GLY A 144 -14.89 0.78 19.20
N LYS A 145 -13.55 0.85 19.15
CA LYS A 145 -12.80 1.92 19.80
C LYS A 145 -13.09 3.29 19.17
N LEU A 146 -13.19 3.35 17.84
CA LEU A 146 -13.53 4.58 17.13
C LEU A 146 -14.94 5.07 17.51
N ALA A 147 -15.94 4.19 17.51
CA ALA A 147 -17.29 4.54 17.96
C ALA A 147 -17.31 5.14 19.37
N SER A 148 -16.57 4.51 20.30
CA SER A 148 -16.43 5.02 21.66
C SER A 148 -15.67 6.36 21.71
N SER A 149 -14.71 6.57 20.82
CA SER A 149 -13.97 7.82 20.72
C SER A 149 -14.84 8.95 20.17
N LEU A 150 -15.65 8.70 19.15
CA LEU A 150 -16.62 9.67 18.62
C LEU A 150 -17.56 10.18 19.70
N GLN A 151 -18.11 9.29 20.54
CA GLN A 151 -18.95 9.67 21.66
C GLN A 151 -18.21 10.56 22.67
N LYS A 152 -16.94 10.25 23.00
CA LYS A 152 -16.10 11.07 23.89
C LYS A 152 -15.84 12.47 23.33
N HIS A 153 -15.72 12.59 22.03
CA HIS A 153 -15.58 13.84 21.30
C HIS A 153 -16.93 14.51 21.01
N LYS A 154 -18.03 14.02 21.60
CA LYS A 154 -19.39 14.58 21.48
C LYS A 154 -19.96 14.57 20.06
N VAL A 155 -19.47 13.67 19.20
CA VAL A 155 -20.04 13.45 17.87
C VAL A 155 -21.33 12.64 18.04
N ASP A 156 -22.47 13.22 17.68
CA ASP A 156 -23.77 12.56 17.68
C ASP A 156 -23.92 11.73 16.39
N THR A 157 -23.70 10.43 16.52
CA THR A 157 -23.76 9.52 15.37
C THR A 157 -25.13 9.40 14.75
N THR A 158 -26.22 9.83 15.44
CA THR A 158 -27.58 9.82 14.88
C THR A 158 -27.83 10.99 13.91
N LYS A 159 -26.95 11.98 13.86
CA LYS A 159 -27.02 13.16 12.98
C LYS A 159 -26.06 13.12 11.80
N LEU A 160 -25.36 12.02 11.59
CA LEU A 160 -24.35 11.94 10.54
C LEU A 160 -24.93 12.02 9.11
N ASP A 161 -26.22 11.81 8.93
CA ASP A 161 -26.89 12.02 7.62
C ASP A 161 -27.07 13.53 7.28
N ASP A 162 -26.89 14.43 8.25
CA ASP A 162 -26.92 15.88 8.02
C ASP A 162 -25.51 16.40 7.70
N ALA A 163 -25.29 16.76 6.44
CA ALA A 163 -24.02 17.27 5.96
C ALA A 163 -23.56 18.55 6.67
N SER A 164 -24.50 19.42 7.12
CA SER A 164 -24.17 20.63 7.86
C SER A 164 -23.66 20.30 9.28
N TYR A 165 -24.27 19.30 9.91
CA TYR A 165 -23.79 18.77 11.18
C TYR A 165 -22.40 18.14 11.04
N VAL A 166 -22.20 17.25 10.06
CA VAL A 166 -20.91 16.58 9.81
C VAL A 166 -19.79 17.61 9.62
N SER A 167 -20.04 18.63 8.80
CA SER A 167 -19.08 19.72 8.60
C SER A 167 -18.79 20.49 9.90
N SER A 168 -19.80 20.69 10.76
CA SER A 168 -19.61 21.40 12.04
C SER A 168 -18.78 20.62 13.06
N VAL A 169 -18.74 19.29 12.97
CA VAL A 169 -17.99 18.38 13.87
C VAL A 169 -16.75 17.77 13.22
N HIS A 170 -16.34 18.26 12.03
CA HIS A 170 -15.17 17.76 11.30
C HIS A 170 -13.91 17.63 12.18
N THR A 171 -13.63 18.67 12.99
CA THR A 171 -12.46 18.65 13.90
C THR A 171 -12.59 17.55 14.96
N ASP A 172 -13.78 17.33 15.50
CA ASP A 172 -14.04 16.30 16.52
C ASP A 172 -13.94 14.90 15.96
N ILE A 173 -14.42 14.69 14.73
CA ILE A 173 -14.23 13.44 13.98
C ILE A 173 -12.73 13.16 13.82
N ASN A 174 -11.96 14.11 13.32
CA ASN A 174 -10.51 13.95 13.15
C ASN A 174 -9.78 13.69 14.47
N ASN A 175 -10.19 14.35 15.56
CA ASN A 175 -9.64 14.11 16.88
C ASN A 175 -9.97 12.70 17.39
N ALA A 176 -11.18 12.21 17.12
CA ALA A 176 -11.57 10.83 17.46
C ALA A 176 -10.71 9.79 16.74
N PHE A 177 -10.44 9.97 15.44
CA PHE A 177 -9.52 9.12 14.68
C PHE A 177 -8.10 9.17 15.25
N LYS A 178 -7.57 10.35 15.52
CA LYS A 178 -6.23 10.54 16.09
C LYS A 178 -6.09 9.88 17.48
N ALA A 179 -7.13 9.93 18.28
CA ALA A 179 -7.15 9.32 19.62
C ALA A 179 -7.04 7.79 19.57
N VAL A 180 -7.57 7.16 18.50
CA VAL A 180 -7.58 5.69 18.33
C VAL A 180 -6.43 5.21 17.48
N TRP A 181 -6.14 5.90 16.35
CA TRP A 181 -5.20 5.44 15.34
C TRP A 181 -3.92 6.28 15.26
N GLY A 182 -3.78 7.27 16.11
CA GLY A 182 -2.61 8.16 16.17
C GLY A 182 -2.69 9.30 15.15
N ASN A 183 -1.60 10.06 15.05
CA ASN A 183 -1.57 11.29 14.24
C ASN A 183 -1.81 11.08 12.73
N ALA A 184 -1.60 9.88 12.23
CA ALA A 184 -1.89 9.53 10.84
C ALA A 184 -3.39 9.32 10.58
N GLY A 185 -4.23 9.28 11.64
CA GLY A 185 -5.68 9.14 11.49
C GLY A 185 -6.06 7.89 10.68
N PRO A 186 -7.03 8.00 9.75
CA PRO A 186 -7.46 6.86 8.92
C PRO A 186 -6.33 6.26 8.08
N ASN A 187 -5.31 7.02 7.73
CA ASN A 187 -4.17 6.57 6.92
C ASN A 187 -3.29 5.55 7.64
N ALA A 188 -3.24 5.59 8.98
CA ALA A 188 -2.50 4.62 9.78
C ALA A 188 -3.03 3.19 9.64
N LYS A 189 -4.23 3.06 9.10
CA LYS A 189 -5.00 1.83 9.04
C LYS A 189 -5.59 1.64 7.65
N GLY A 190 -5.24 0.55 7.01
CA GLY A 190 -5.70 0.23 5.68
C GLY A 190 -5.54 -1.26 5.41
N ILE A 191 -5.05 -1.61 4.24
CA ILE A 191 -4.66 -2.98 3.90
C ILE A 191 -3.19 -3.03 3.48
N ILE A 192 -2.54 -4.12 3.82
CA ILE A 192 -1.18 -4.44 3.39
C ILE A 192 -1.24 -5.63 2.42
N MET A 193 -0.27 -5.73 1.54
CA MET A 193 -0.19 -6.85 0.60
C MET A 193 1.17 -7.52 0.70
N PHE A 194 1.14 -8.84 0.76
CA PHE A 194 2.32 -9.68 0.60
C PHE A 194 2.22 -10.45 -0.71
N SER A 195 3.27 -10.42 -1.50
CA SER A 195 3.36 -11.06 -2.82
C SER A 195 4.56 -11.98 -2.86
N GLU A 196 4.35 -13.25 -3.20
CA GLU A 196 5.43 -14.24 -3.28
C GLU A 196 5.11 -15.40 -4.21
N LYS A 197 6.16 -16.11 -4.64
CA LYS A 197 6.02 -17.38 -5.36
C LYS A 197 5.30 -18.42 -4.50
N HIS A 198 4.51 -19.28 -5.14
CA HIS A 198 3.99 -20.46 -4.47
C HIS A 198 5.15 -21.39 -4.06
N GLN A 199 5.06 -22.02 -2.89
CA GLN A 199 6.17 -22.86 -2.35
C GLN A 199 6.64 -23.95 -3.31
N ALA A 200 5.72 -24.51 -4.12
CA ALA A 200 6.03 -25.55 -5.09
C ALA A 200 6.71 -25.01 -6.37
N ALA A 201 6.75 -23.69 -6.57
CA ALA A 201 7.30 -23.09 -7.79
C ALA A 201 8.82 -22.89 -7.67
N SER A 202 9.57 -23.46 -8.62
CA SER A 202 11.00 -23.18 -8.77
C SER A 202 11.16 -21.86 -9.54
N ILE A 203 11.40 -20.78 -8.84
CA ILE A 203 11.53 -19.44 -9.44
C ILE A 203 12.84 -18.83 -8.99
N LYS A 204 13.65 -18.38 -9.96
CA LYS A 204 14.85 -17.58 -9.72
C LYS A 204 14.53 -16.11 -9.99
N LEU A 205 14.72 -15.24 -9.01
CA LEU A 205 14.54 -13.81 -9.19
C LEU A 205 15.85 -13.17 -9.62
N ASN A 206 15.81 -12.40 -10.71
CA ASN A 206 16.87 -11.48 -11.07
C ASN A 206 16.39 -10.05 -10.80
N ILE A 207 16.98 -9.39 -9.82
CA ILE A 207 16.76 -7.96 -9.62
C ILE A 207 17.79 -7.24 -10.51
N LEU A 208 17.30 -6.33 -11.34
CA LEU A 208 18.17 -5.38 -12.00
C LEU A 208 18.35 -4.17 -11.07
N ASP A 209 19.58 -3.94 -10.63
CA ASP A 209 19.92 -2.70 -9.95
C ASP A 209 19.92 -1.51 -10.92
N TYR A 210 20.19 -0.33 -10.39
CA TYR A 210 20.28 0.94 -11.15
C TYR A 210 21.23 0.86 -12.36
N ASN A 211 22.27 0.02 -12.28
CA ASN A 211 23.30 -0.13 -13.31
C ASN A 211 22.98 -1.31 -14.27
N ASN A 212 21.77 -1.89 -14.21
CA ASN A 212 21.38 -3.11 -14.91
C ASN A 212 22.21 -4.35 -14.52
N ASN A 213 22.87 -4.35 -13.35
CA ASN A 213 23.51 -5.55 -12.85
C ASN A 213 22.44 -6.53 -12.35
N SER A 214 22.50 -7.77 -12.80
CA SER A 214 21.60 -8.82 -12.34
C SER A 214 22.07 -9.37 -11.00
N LEU A 215 21.21 -9.26 -9.99
CA LEU A 215 21.39 -9.90 -8.68
C LEU A 215 20.50 -11.14 -8.62
N ARG A 216 21.10 -12.30 -8.42
CA ARG A 216 20.35 -13.54 -8.20
C ARG A 216 19.90 -13.60 -6.75
N CYS A 217 18.60 -13.73 -6.53
CA CYS A 217 18.01 -13.81 -5.20
C CYS A 217 17.23 -15.12 -5.04
N GLN A 218 17.36 -15.74 -3.86
CA GLN A 218 16.61 -16.96 -3.53
C GLN A 218 15.19 -16.64 -3.06
N ASN A 219 15.03 -15.49 -2.38
CA ASN A 219 13.73 -15.01 -1.92
C ASN A 219 13.06 -14.18 -3.01
N THR A 220 11.74 -14.25 -3.09
CA THR A 220 10.94 -13.55 -4.10
C THR A 220 9.91 -12.61 -3.48
N GLY A 221 9.67 -12.71 -2.19
CA GLY A 221 8.60 -12.02 -1.48
C GLY A 221 8.74 -10.50 -1.51
N CYS A 222 7.62 -9.81 -1.66
CA CYS A 222 7.51 -8.36 -1.52
C CYS A 222 6.39 -8.01 -0.55
N LEU A 223 6.70 -7.17 0.41
CA LEU A 223 5.73 -6.64 1.37
C LEU A 223 5.43 -5.19 1.05
N TYR A 224 4.17 -4.91 0.71
CA TYR A 224 3.62 -3.57 0.50
C TYR A 224 2.88 -3.15 1.76
N LEU A 225 3.19 -1.99 2.28
CA LEU A 225 2.71 -1.52 3.58
C LEU A 225 1.83 -0.26 3.49
N GLY A 226 1.76 0.39 2.31
CA GLY A 226 1.08 1.68 2.19
C GLY A 226 1.57 2.65 3.25
N ASP A 227 0.64 3.28 3.95
CA ASP A 227 0.92 4.21 5.05
C ASP A 227 0.76 3.59 6.45
N ALA A 228 0.81 2.26 6.56
CA ALA A 228 0.64 1.57 7.83
C ALA A 228 1.52 2.14 8.95
N CYS A 229 0.91 2.44 10.10
CA CYS A 229 1.64 2.94 11.25
C CYS A 229 2.28 1.79 12.04
N LEU A 230 3.56 1.59 11.85
CA LEU A 230 4.34 0.51 12.48
C LEU A 230 5.10 0.97 13.74
N LYS A 231 4.59 1.98 14.42
CA LYS A 231 5.22 2.57 15.61
C LYS A 231 5.15 1.65 16.84
N THR A 232 4.11 0.84 16.94
CA THR A 232 3.86 -0.02 18.10
C THR A 232 4.39 -1.43 17.89
N LYS A 233 4.87 -2.07 18.98
CA LYS A 233 5.25 -3.50 18.96
C LYS A 233 4.11 -4.41 18.52
N GLN A 234 2.87 -4.06 18.89
CA GLN A 234 1.67 -4.81 18.50
C GLN A 234 1.50 -4.80 16.98
N MET A 235 1.69 -3.65 16.33
CA MET A 235 1.56 -3.55 14.89
C MET A 235 2.69 -4.26 14.14
N LEU A 236 3.92 -4.13 14.65
CA LEU A 236 5.04 -4.90 14.10
C LEU A 236 4.81 -6.40 14.23
N LYS A 237 4.30 -6.85 15.38
CA LYS A 237 3.92 -8.25 15.58
C LYS A 237 2.82 -8.68 14.60
N PHE A 238 1.79 -7.86 14.40
CA PHE A 238 0.71 -8.15 13.46
C PHE A 238 1.25 -8.40 12.03
N VAL A 239 2.15 -7.54 11.55
CA VAL A 239 2.78 -7.70 10.23
C VAL A 239 3.66 -8.95 10.19
N ALA A 240 4.43 -9.21 11.26
CA ALA A 240 5.25 -10.42 11.36
C ALA A 240 4.39 -11.70 11.38
N ASP A 241 3.31 -11.72 12.14
CA ASP A 241 2.35 -12.83 12.18
C ASP A 241 1.71 -13.07 10.80
N PHE A 242 1.37 -12.01 10.08
CA PHE A 242 0.86 -12.11 8.72
C PHE A 242 1.87 -12.75 7.76
N LEU A 243 3.13 -12.32 7.79
CA LEU A 243 4.19 -12.93 7.00
C LEU A 243 4.40 -14.40 7.37
N TYR A 244 4.36 -14.71 8.66
CA TYR A 244 4.55 -16.07 9.14
C TYR A 244 3.39 -17.00 8.75
N SER A 245 2.14 -16.51 8.80
CA SER A 245 0.95 -17.28 8.39
C SER A 245 0.99 -17.67 6.92
N ASN A 246 1.62 -16.85 6.08
CA ASN A 246 1.82 -17.13 4.66
C ASN A 246 3.00 -18.09 4.38
N LYS A 247 3.56 -18.72 5.44
CA LYS A 247 4.68 -19.68 5.36
C LYS A 247 5.95 -19.11 4.71
N VAL A 248 6.04 -17.81 4.62
CA VAL A 248 7.24 -17.12 4.20
C VAL A 248 8.09 -16.96 5.44
N GLY A 249 9.34 -17.39 5.40
CA GLY A 249 10.27 -17.02 6.46
C GLY A 249 10.20 -15.50 6.66
N MET A 250 10.46 -14.98 7.86
CA MET A 250 10.38 -13.55 8.17
C MET A 250 11.35 -12.66 7.37
N HIS A 251 11.71 -13.09 6.15
CA HIS A 251 12.68 -12.41 5.28
C HIS A 251 12.10 -12.25 3.87
N PRO A 252 11.14 -11.31 3.66
CA PRO A 252 10.79 -10.92 2.31
C PRO A 252 12.03 -10.34 1.64
N LEU A 253 12.15 -10.54 0.33
CA LEU A 253 13.24 -9.96 -0.45
C LEU A 253 13.17 -8.42 -0.46
N LEU A 254 11.96 -7.89 -0.55
CA LEU A 254 11.69 -6.47 -0.72
C LEU A 254 10.61 -6.00 0.25
N VAL A 255 10.86 -4.94 0.99
CA VAL A 255 9.91 -4.35 1.95
C VAL A 255 9.71 -2.88 1.65
N GLN A 256 8.47 -2.46 1.51
CA GLN A 256 8.11 -1.05 1.48
C GLN A 256 8.35 -0.41 2.84
N ILE A 257 9.02 0.73 2.84
CA ILE A 257 9.05 1.62 3.99
C ILE A 257 7.74 2.42 3.97
N PRO A 258 6.86 2.25 4.99
CA PRO A 258 5.54 2.85 4.96
C PRO A 258 5.60 4.36 5.15
N HIS A 259 4.51 5.04 4.75
CA HIS A 259 4.26 6.46 4.96
C HIS A 259 5.47 7.32 4.54
N HIS A 260 5.99 7.05 3.35
CA HIS A 260 7.10 7.79 2.73
C HIS A 260 8.35 7.92 3.63
N GLY A 261 8.54 6.99 4.57
CA GLY A 261 9.65 7.02 5.52
C GLY A 261 9.48 8.01 6.68
N SER A 262 8.27 8.44 6.97
CA SER A 262 7.97 9.37 8.07
C SER A 262 8.39 8.83 9.43
N LYS A 263 9.10 9.65 10.20
CA LYS A 263 9.54 9.33 11.57
C LYS A 263 8.39 9.02 12.53
N SER A 264 7.24 9.65 12.31
CA SER A 264 6.09 9.53 13.22
C SER A 264 5.43 8.15 13.19
N ASN A 265 5.61 7.38 12.11
CA ASN A 265 4.89 6.14 11.86
C ASN A 265 5.73 4.87 12.01
N MET A 266 6.98 4.98 12.45
CA MET A 266 7.90 3.85 12.54
C MET A 266 8.53 3.69 13.91
N SER A 267 8.75 2.42 14.27
CA SER A 267 9.60 2.02 15.40
C SER A 267 11.03 1.77 14.93
N SER A 268 12.03 2.02 15.80
CA SER A 268 13.41 1.59 15.58
C SER A 268 13.53 0.06 15.44
N ASP A 269 12.57 -0.69 15.97
CA ASP A 269 12.56 -2.15 15.87
C ASP A 269 12.12 -2.68 14.49
N PHE A 270 11.62 -1.83 13.60
CA PHE A 270 11.11 -2.23 12.28
C PHE A 270 12.12 -3.07 11.50
N LEU A 271 13.34 -2.57 11.35
CA LEU A 271 14.40 -3.23 10.61
C LEU A 271 14.91 -4.53 11.28
N ASN A 272 14.65 -4.70 12.56
CA ASN A 272 14.98 -5.93 13.30
C ASN A 272 13.89 -6.99 13.14
N VAL A 273 12.63 -6.55 13.07
CA VAL A 273 11.46 -7.44 12.94
C VAL A 273 11.20 -7.82 11.49
N LEU A 274 11.23 -6.84 10.59
CA LEU A 274 11.03 -7.04 9.15
C LEU A 274 12.38 -6.98 8.42
N GLN A 275 13.17 -8.02 8.61
CA GLN A 275 14.46 -8.12 7.94
C GLN A 275 14.25 -8.38 6.44
N SER A 276 15.01 -7.66 5.62
CA SER A 276 14.98 -7.79 4.16
C SER A 276 16.35 -7.40 3.60
N ASP A 277 16.67 -7.89 2.41
CA ASP A 277 17.86 -7.47 1.68
C ASP A 277 17.64 -6.11 1.02
N TYR A 278 16.40 -5.82 0.61
CA TYR A 278 16.04 -4.59 -0.08
C TYR A 278 14.85 -3.91 0.59
N TYR A 279 14.98 -2.61 0.75
CA TYR A 279 13.89 -1.74 1.19
C TYR A 279 13.62 -0.71 0.09
N PHE A 280 12.36 -0.36 -0.11
CA PHE A 280 12.02 0.74 -1.00
C PHE A 280 11.11 1.75 -0.32
N VAL A 281 11.19 2.98 -0.75
CA VAL A 281 10.34 4.08 -0.29
C VAL A 281 9.84 4.88 -1.48
N CYS A 282 8.55 5.18 -1.48
CA CYS A 282 7.91 6.04 -2.47
C CYS A 282 7.90 7.46 -1.92
N ASP A 283 8.92 8.27 -2.24
CA ASP A 283 8.99 9.68 -1.88
C ASP A 283 9.74 10.48 -2.96
N ALA A 284 9.33 11.73 -3.12
CA ALA A 284 9.99 12.69 -4.00
C ALA A 284 11.23 13.34 -3.38
N ASP A 285 11.30 13.40 -2.04
CA ASP A 285 12.33 14.11 -1.31
C ASP A 285 13.01 13.25 -0.25
N THR A 286 14.26 12.89 -0.53
CA THR A 286 15.11 12.15 0.43
C THR A 286 15.31 12.86 1.77
N LYS A 287 15.02 14.18 1.86
CA LYS A 287 15.13 14.94 3.12
C LYS A 287 14.05 14.60 4.13
N ARG A 288 12.90 14.09 3.69
CA ARG A 288 11.81 13.66 4.57
C ARG A 288 12.09 12.35 5.28
N ILE A 289 12.94 11.51 4.68
CA ILE A 289 13.27 10.22 5.21
C ILE A 289 14.14 10.36 6.45
N ASN A 290 13.72 9.72 7.52
CA ASN A 290 14.50 9.74 8.74
C ASN A 290 15.83 9.00 8.57
N LYS A 291 16.89 9.77 8.34
CA LYS A 291 18.25 9.25 8.12
C LYS A 291 18.70 8.31 9.23
N ASN A 292 18.34 8.61 10.48
CA ASN A 292 18.79 7.83 11.63
C ASN A 292 18.06 6.49 11.78
N ILE A 293 16.80 6.42 11.33
CA ILE A 293 16.02 5.17 11.42
C ILE A 293 16.29 4.26 10.22
N TYR A 294 16.49 4.82 9.02
CA TYR A 294 16.58 4.01 7.80
C TYR A 294 17.98 3.98 7.20
N LEU A 295 18.57 5.14 6.92
CA LEU A 295 19.80 5.19 6.16
C LEU A 295 20.99 4.60 6.93
N SER A 296 21.18 4.99 8.20
CA SER A 296 22.29 4.47 9.00
C SER A 296 22.17 2.97 9.30
N PRO A 297 21.03 2.46 9.80
CA PRO A 297 20.90 1.03 10.07
C PRO A 297 20.86 0.15 8.81
N ILE A 298 20.30 0.62 7.71
CA ILE A 298 20.30 -0.13 6.44
C ILE A 298 21.70 -0.16 5.86
N ASN A 299 22.36 0.99 5.77
CA ASN A 299 23.69 1.11 5.19
C ASN A 299 24.80 0.52 6.08
N SER A 300 24.55 0.30 7.37
CA SER A 300 25.52 -0.34 8.28
C SER A 300 25.66 -1.85 8.05
N LYS A 301 24.75 -2.46 7.31
CA LYS A 301 24.80 -3.90 6.98
C LYS A 301 25.14 -4.10 5.50
N PRO A 302 26.23 -4.84 5.18
CA PRO A 302 26.82 -4.89 3.84
C PRO A 302 25.91 -5.49 2.75
N HIS A 303 24.73 -6.02 3.11
CA HIS A 303 23.80 -6.67 2.18
C HIS A 303 22.41 -6.01 2.12
N ARG A 304 22.25 -4.81 2.72
CA ARG A 304 20.97 -4.12 2.71
C ARG A 304 21.02 -2.90 1.82
N ILE A 305 20.07 -2.77 0.93
CA ILE A 305 19.98 -1.66 -0.03
C ILE A 305 18.64 -0.94 0.17
N LEU A 306 18.70 0.38 0.32
CA LEU A 306 17.54 1.25 0.28
C LEU A 306 17.38 1.86 -1.10
N MET A 307 16.24 1.59 -1.74
CA MET A 307 15.90 2.07 -3.06
C MET A 307 14.85 3.18 -2.96
N PHE A 308 15.03 4.24 -3.74
CA PHE A 308 14.10 5.37 -3.79
C PHE A 308 13.29 5.32 -5.08
N ALA A 309 11.99 5.19 -4.98
CA ALA A 309 11.07 5.41 -6.08
C ALA A 309 10.66 6.89 -6.12
N GLY A 310 11.62 7.76 -6.40
CA GLY A 310 11.46 9.21 -6.40
C GLY A 310 11.51 9.84 -7.78
N MET A 311 11.08 11.10 -7.90
CA MET A 311 10.95 11.82 -9.18
C MET A 311 12.28 12.11 -9.90
N LEU A 312 13.39 12.25 -9.19
CA LEU A 312 14.62 12.82 -9.73
C LEU A 312 15.51 11.82 -10.49
N ASN A 313 15.35 10.56 -10.23
CA ASN A 313 16.11 9.51 -10.94
C ASN A 313 15.11 8.43 -11.31
N GLN A 314 14.59 8.41 -12.50
CA GLN A 314 13.64 7.44 -13.06
C GLN A 314 14.02 5.96 -12.74
N GLN A 315 14.15 5.64 -11.48
CA GLN A 315 14.49 4.31 -10.98
C GLN A 315 13.21 3.49 -10.91
N THR A 316 12.90 2.85 -12.00
CA THR A 316 11.96 1.73 -11.99
C THR A 316 12.70 0.55 -11.38
N ILE A 317 12.24 0.05 -10.24
CA ILE A 317 12.73 -1.20 -9.69
C ILE A 317 12.05 -2.31 -10.49
N LYS A 318 12.80 -2.98 -11.35
CA LYS A 318 12.32 -4.12 -12.11
C LYS A 318 12.89 -5.39 -11.50
N GLY A 319 12.02 -6.27 -11.05
CA GLY A 319 12.39 -7.64 -10.73
C GLY A 319 11.93 -8.57 -11.86
N TYR A 320 12.79 -9.40 -12.36
CA TYR A 320 12.43 -10.43 -13.34
C TYR A 320 12.64 -11.79 -12.69
N THR A 321 11.67 -12.67 -12.83
CA THR A 321 11.80 -14.07 -12.47
C THR A 321 11.60 -14.93 -13.69
N ASP A 322 12.57 -15.78 -14.01
CA ASP A 322 12.36 -16.86 -14.97
C ASP A 322 11.81 -18.06 -14.22
N VAL A 323 10.66 -18.55 -14.63
CA VAL A 323 10.07 -19.81 -14.16
C VAL A 323 10.47 -20.88 -15.16
N GLU A 324 11.34 -21.80 -14.74
CA GLU A 324 11.62 -23.04 -15.49
C GLU A 324 10.48 -24.04 -15.36
#